data_26231ca0978924b187d80556d7f6c439
#
_entry.id   26231ca0978924b187d80556d7f6c439
#
_cell.length_a   1.000
_cell.length_b   1.000
_cell.length_c   1.000
_cell.angle_alpha   90.00
_cell.angle_beta   90.00
_cell.angle_gamma   90.00
#
_symmetry.space_group_name_H-M   'P 1'
#
loop_
_entity.id
_entity.type
_entity.pdbx_description
1 polymer ?
#
loop_
_entity_poly.entity_id
_entity_poly.type
_entity_poly.pdbx_seq_one_letter_code
_entity_poly.pdbx_strand_id
1 'polypeptide(L)'
;MRNRRDIGVWEIFIPDIAEGRAYKFRITGPDGAILPLKADPYAFASELRPKTASLTARPAKPDWGDAAHRAHWAKADPRREPMAIYEVH
;
A
#
# COMPACT_ATOMS: atom_id res chain seq x y z
N MET A 1 -13.90 -0.30 -14.54
CA MET A 1 -13.73 -0.75 -13.13
C MET A 1 -15.10 -1.10 -12.56
N ARG A 2 -15.18 -2.14 -11.73
CA ARG A 2 -16.40 -2.54 -11.03
C ARG A 2 -16.51 -1.78 -9.71
N ASN A 3 -17.64 -1.17 -9.43
CA ASN A 3 -17.90 -0.49 -8.17
C ASN A 3 -18.44 -1.50 -7.12
N ARG A 4 -17.71 -1.67 -6.03
CA ARG A 4 -18.14 -2.41 -4.84
C ARG A 4 -18.80 -1.42 -3.88
N ARG A 5 -20.06 -1.10 -4.13
CA ARG A 5 -20.83 -0.07 -3.41
C ARG A 5 -20.96 -0.35 -1.91
N ASP A 6 -20.92 -1.62 -1.53
CA ASP A 6 -20.98 -2.12 -0.15
C ASP A 6 -19.81 -1.65 0.71
N ILE A 7 -18.63 -1.45 0.09
CA ILE A 7 -17.39 -1.04 0.77
C ILE A 7 -16.76 0.25 0.20
N GLY A 8 -17.41 0.87 -0.79
CA GLY A 8 -16.92 2.11 -1.41
C GLY A 8 -15.64 1.97 -2.25
N VAL A 9 -15.34 0.77 -2.74
CA VAL A 9 -14.12 0.45 -3.48
C VAL A 9 -14.41 0.21 -4.96
N TRP A 10 -13.51 0.65 -5.81
CA TRP A 10 -13.49 0.34 -7.23
C TRP A 10 -12.43 -0.71 -7.51
N GLU A 11 -12.79 -1.81 -8.13
CA GLU A 11 -11.87 -2.90 -8.48
C GLU A 11 -11.78 -3.13 -9.98
N ILE A 12 -10.64 -3.58 -10.45
CA ILE A 12 -10.42 -4.06 -11.80
C ILE A 12 -9.36 -5.16 -11.77
N PHE A 13 -9.62 -6.22 -12.50
CA PHE A 13 -8.61 -7.23 -12.81
C PHE A 13 -8.19 -7.06 -14.26
N ILE A 14 -6.89 -6.95 -14.49
CA ILE A 14 -6.31 -6.85 -15.83
C ILE A 14 -5.31 -7.99 -15.96
N PRO A 15 -5.57 -8.98 -16.83
CA PRO A 15 -4.65 -10.10 -17.04
C PRO A 15 -3.33 -9.63 -17.68
N ASP A 16 -2.29 -10.42 -17.53
CA ASP A 16 -1.00 -10.28 -18.20
C ASP A 16 -0.26 -8.96 -18.01
N ILE A 17 -0.57 -8.23 -16.94
CA ILE A 17 0.20 -7.05 -16.55
C ILE A 17 1.50 -7.50 -15.86
N ALA A 18 2.62 -7.16 -16.48
CA ALA A 18 3.94 -7.33 -15.88
C ALA A 18 4.16 -6.36 -14.72
N GLU A 19 5.05 -6.75 -13.80
CA GLU A 19 5.53 -5.87 -12.74
C GLU A 19 6.32 -4.67 -13.30
N GLY A 20 6.29 -3.53 -12.59
CA GLY A 20 6.98 -2.29 -12.99
C GLY A 20 6.26 -1.48 -14.07
N ARG A 21 5.01 -1.78 -14.42
CA ARG A 21 4.23 -0.99 -15.36
C ARG A 21 3.68 0.26 -14.70
N ALA A 22 3.94 1.41 -15.33
CA ALA A 22 3.42 2.69 -14.87
C ALA A 22 1.92 2.83 -15.20
N TYR A 23 1.15 3.32 -14.23
CA TYR A 23 -0.27 3.58 -14.40
C TYR A 23 -0.73 4.82 -13.62
N LYS A 24 -1.84 5.40 -14.05
CA LYS A 24 -2.57 6.45 -13.34
C LYS A 24 -4.07 6.24 -13.53
N PHE A 25 -4.85 6.80 -12.61
CA PHE A 25 -6.29 6.83 -12.73
C PHE A 25 -6.76 8.05 -13.55
N ARG A 26 -7.64 7.79 -14.49
CA ARG A 26 -8.46 8.79 -15.15
C ARG A 26 -9.85 8.78 -14.52
N ILE A 27 -10.20 9.83 -13.84
CA ILE A 27 -11.45 9.95 -13.09
C ILE A 27 -12.36 10.91 -13.83
N THR A 28 -13.64 10.53 -13.99
CA THR A 28 -14.69 11.42 -14.46
C THR A 28 -15.47 11.90 -13.25
N GLY A 29 -15.57 13.19 -13.07
CA GLY A 29 -16.34 13.81 -12.01
C GLY A 29 -17.85 13.63 -12.16
N PRO A 30 -18.63 13.99 -11.14
CA PRO A 30 -20.08 13.85 -11.15
C PRO A 30 -20.77 14.75 -12.21
N ASP A 31 -20.10 15.81 -12.61
CA ASP A 31 -20.50 16.75 -13.69
C ASP A 31 -20.10 16.26 -15.10
N GLY A 32 -19.48 15.09 -15.20
CA GLY A 32 -18.97 14.53 -16.45
C GLY A 32 -17.59 15.04 -16.85
N ALA A 33 -16.99 15.99 -16.12
CA ALA A 33 -15.65 16.51 -16.41
C ALA A 33 -14.56 15.46 -16.14
N ILE A 34 -13.55 15.43 -17.00
CA ILE A 34 -12.38 14.57 -16.80
C ILE A 34 -11.40 15.31 -15.90
N LEU A 35 -11.12 14.74 -14.74
CA LEU A 35 -10.15 15.27 -13.79
C LEU A 35 -8.70 15.01 -14.27
N PRO A 36 -7.72 15.78 -13.79
CA PRO A 36 -6.32 15.49 -14.01
C PRO A 36 -5.97 14.05 -13.57
N LEU A 37 -5.04 13.42 -14.30
CA LEU A 37 -4.60 12.05 -13.97
C LEU A 37 -4.08 11.98 -12.54
N LYS A 38 -4.55 11.01 -11.77
CA LYS A 38 -4.19 10.78 -10.37
C LYS A 38 -3.33 9.54 -10.21
N ALA A 39 -2.30 9.64 -9.38
CA ALA A 39 -1.60 8.47 -8.89
C ALA A 39 -2.50 7.66 -7.95
N ASP A 40 -2.17 6.40 -7.77
CA ASP A 40 -2.84 5.51 -6.83
C ASP A 40 -2.27 5.73 -5.42
N PRO A 41 -3.07 6.21 -4.45
CA PRO A 41 -2.59 6.41 -3.08
C PRO A 41 -2.27 5.09 -2.34
N TYR A 42 -2.75 3.96 -2.85
CA TYR A 42 -2.50 2.62 -2.29
C TYR A 42 -1.46 1.82 -3.08
N ALA A 43 -0.73 2.46 -4.02
CA ALA A 43 0.30 1.78 -4.79
C ALA A 43 1.46 1.31 -3.89
N PHE A 44 1.93 0.10 -4.13
CA PHE A 44 3.12 -0.46 -3.45
C PHE A 44 4.45 0.08 -4.00
N ALA A 45 4.42 0.69 -5.18
CA ALA A 45 5.60 1.32 -5.80
C ALA A 45 5.20 2.53 -6.63
N SER A 46 6.10 3.47 -6.77
CA SER A 46 5.91 4.69 -7.56
C SER A 46 7.14 5.03 -8.37
N GLU A 47 6.96 5.82 -9.42
CA GLU A 47 8.08 6.40 -10.16
C GLU A 47 8.88 7.38 -9.30
N LEU A 48 10.17 7.52 -9.61
CA LEU A 48 11.02 8.56 -9.03
C LEU A 48 10.67 9.94 -9.62
N ARG A 49 10.76 10.96 -8.76
CA ARG A 49 10.59 12.37 -9.19
C ARG A 49 11.52 12.72 -10.37
N PRO A 50 11.07 13.52 -11.32
CA PRO A 50 9.83 14.33 -11.37
C PRO A 50 8.59 13.58 -11.85
N LYS A 51 8.70 12.31 -12.20
CA LYS A 51 7.58 11.50 -12.61
C LYS A 51 6.63 11.23 -11.43
N THR A 52 5.36 10.91 -11.73
CA THR A 52 4.31 10.83 -10.71
C THR A 52 3.35 9.66 -10.92
N ALA A 53 3.72 8.67 -11.71
CA ALA A 53 2.89 7.49 -11.88
C ALA A 53 3.12 6.46 -10.77
N SER A 54 2.10 5.68 -10.48
CA SER A 54 2.20 4.47 -9.68
C SER A 54 2.74 3.33 -10.53
N LEU A 55 3.39 2.36 -9.91
CA LEU A 55 3.94 1.19 -10.60
C LEU A 55 3.23 -0.07 -10.09
N THR A 56 2.96 -0.99 -11.00
CA THR A 56 2.53 -2.34 -10.63
C THR A 56 3.66 -3.04 -9.89
N ALA A 57 3.37 -3.60 -8.72
CA ALA A 57 4.36 -4.31 -7.91
C ALA A 57 3.72 -5.53 -7.25
N ARG A 58 4.53 -6.55 -7.01
CA ARG A 58 4.18 -7.66 -6.13
C ARG A 58 4.77 -7.37 -4.76
N PRO A 59 3.95 -7.21 -3.72
CA PRO A 59 4.48 -7.06 -2.37
C PRO A 59 5.24 -8.34 -2.01
N ALA A 60 6.54 -8.21 -1.82
CA ALA A 60 7.35 -9.29 -1.27
C ALA A 60 6.92 -9.56 0.16
N LYS A 61 6.83 -10.82 0.54
CA LYS A 61 6.66 -11.21 1.93
C LYS A 61 8.06 -11.18 2.57
N PRO A 62 8.41 -10.17 3.39
CA PRO A 62 9.73 -10.13 3.99
C PRO A 62 9.90 -11.29 4.95
N ASP A 63 11.07 -11.93 4.90
CA ASP A 63 11.51 -12.77 5.99
C ASP A 63 12.09 -11.86 7.07
N TRP A 64 11.33 -11.68 8.13
CA TRP A 64 11.70 -10.78 9.22
C TRP A 64 12.86 -11.31 10.07
N GLY A 65 13.15 -12.62 10.02
CA GLY A 65 14.17 -13.25 10.85
C GLY A 65 13.94 -13.08 12.36
N ASP A 66 12.73 -12.72 12.76
CA ASP A 66 12.37 -12.25 14.11
C ASP A 66 11.76 -13.34 15.01
N ALA A 67 11.80 -14.60 14.59
CA ALA A 67 11.13 -15.71 15.28
C ALA A 67 11.58 -15.83 16.75
N ALA A 68 12.88 -15.70 17.02
CA ALA A 68 13.43 -15.75 18.37
C ALA A 68 12.95 -14.57 19.23
N HIS A 69 12.94 -13.36 18.68
CA HIS A 69 12.44 -12.17 19.33
C HIS A 69 10.95 -12.30 19.69
N ARG A 70 10.13 -12.74 18.75
CA ARG A 70 8.70 -12.96 18.98
C ARG A 70 8.43 -14.05 20.03
N ALA A 71 9.21 -15.12 20.02
CA ALA A 71 9.10 -16.19 21.01
C ALA A 71 9.48 -15.73 22.42
N HIS A 72 10.49 -14.83 22.54
CA HIS A 72 10.85 -14.18 23.80
C HIS A 72 9.68 -13.34 24.32
N TRP A 73 9.18 -12.40 23.52
CA TRP A 73 8.12 -11.49 23.93
C TRP A 73 6.77 -12.16 24.19
N ALA A 74 6.49 -13.29 23.56
CA ALA A 74 5.29 -14.08 23.85
C ALA A 74 5.26 -14.64 25.29
N LYS A 75 6.41 -14.72 25.95
CA LYS A 75 6.55 -15.28 27.32
C LYS A 75 7.01 -14.23 28.34
N ALA A 76 7.54 -13.11 27.90
CA ALA A 76 8.07 -12.06 28.76
C ALA A 76 6.94 -11.30 29.48
N ASP A 77 7.20 -10.86 30.72
CA ASP A 77 6.38 -9.86 31.40
C ASP A 77 6.90 -8.46 30.98
N PRO A 78 6.14 -7.69 30.19
CA PRO A 78 6.61 -6.37 29.69
C PRO A 78 7.00 -5.39 30.79
N ARG A 79 6.50 -5.59 32.03
CA ARG A 79 6.81 -4.72 33.16
C ARG A 79 8.16 -5.03 33.80
N ARG A 80 8.79 -6.15 33.42
CA ARG A 80 10.08 -6.63 33.93
C ARG A 80 11.20 -6.53 32.90
N GLU A 81 10.87 -6.21 31.66
CA GLU A 81 11.83 -6.09 30.57
C GLU A 81 12.23 -4.63 30.35
N PRO A 82 13.44 -4.39 29.81
CA PRO A 82 13.84 -3.05 29.39
C PRO A 82 12.85 -2.46 28.38
N MET A 83 12.41 -1.23 28.62
CA MET A 83 11.43 -0.56 27.77
C MET A 83 12.00 0.74 27.22
N ALA A 84 11.87 0.95 25.92
CA ALA A 84 12.13 2.25 25.28
C ALA A 84 10.79 2.87 24.88
N ILE A 85 10.52 4.07 25.35
CA ILE A 85 9.30 4.81 25.02
C ILE A 85 9.69 5.96 24.11
N TYR A 86 9.06 6.04 22.94
CA TYR A 86 9.23 7.14 21.99
C TYR A 86 7.86 7.78 21.73
N GLU A 87 7.75 9.06 22.09
CA GLU A 87 6.54 9.84 21.84
C GLU A 87 6.62 10.52 20.49
N VAL A 88 5.56 10.33 19.67
CA VAL A 88 5.43 10.93 18.33
C VAL A 88 4.16 11.77 18.27
N HIS A 89 4.34 13.02 17.89
CA HIS A 89 3.23 13.93 17.63
C HIS A 89 2.90 14.03 16.14
#